data_0c2dda3e8d3145a450f764ba7150e25f
#
_entry.id   0c2dda3e8d3145a450f764ba7150e25f
#
_cell.length_a   1.000
_cell.length_b   1.000
_cell.length_c   1.000
_cell.angle_alpha   90.00
_cell.angle_beta   90.00
_cell.angle_gamma   90.00
#
_symmetry.space_group_name_H-M   'P 1'
#
loop_
_entity.id
_entity.type
_entity.pdbx_description
1 polymer ?
#
loop_
_entity_poly.entity_id
_entity_poly.type
_entity_poly.pdbx_seq_one_letter_code
_entity_poly.pdbx_strand_id
1 'polypeptide(L)'
;MEQKIEPKLTFKDKLSNLYNVHKIKIIILLFTFIIVLITSIFIQQKNKKYNNLIAEKYIQAGLNLSLNKKNEAKKLFDEIILSKNKFYSVLALNSIIEKKLIDNDIEILKYFETLENINFDNEVSDLLIFKKALYLLKTSKSEEGKKLLENLIKKDSRFKFLAEEVITN
;
A
#
# COMPACT_ATOMS: atom_id res chain seq x y z
N MET A 1 -67.94 23.14 -25.20
CA MET A 1 -66.50 23.13 -24.98
C MET A 1 -66.18 22.01 -23.99
N GLU A 2 -65.88 20.81 -24.48
CA GLU A 2 -65.50 19.69 -23.62
C GLU A 2 -64.00 19.82 -23.30
N GLN A 3 -63.68 20.04 -22.04
CA GLN A 3 -62.31 19.98 -21.54
C GLN A 3 -61.84 18.52 -21.54
N LYS A 4 -60.94 18.17 -22.48
CA LYS A 4 -60.26 16.92 -22.54
C LYS A 4 -59.29 16.83 -21.31
N ILE A 5 -59.73 16.14 -20.26
CA ILE A 5 -58.89 15.83 -19.09
C ILE A 5 -57.82 14.82 -19.56
N GLU A 6 -56.60 15.31 -19.76
CA GLU A 6 -55.48 14.43 -20.01
C GLU A 6 -55.23 13.57 -18.76
N PRO A 7 -55.17 12.21 -18.89
CA PRO A 7 -54.95 11.37 -17.74
C PRO A 7 -53.55 11.63 -17.20
N LYS A 8 -53.44 12.02 -15.92
CA LYS A 8 -52.17 12.17 -15.20
C LYS A 8 -51.49 10.80 -15.20
N LEU A 9 -50.41 10.64 -15.99
CA LEU A 9 -49.55 9.47 -16.01
C LEU A 9 -49.10 9.13 -14.60
N THR A 10 -49.45 7.95 -14.12
CA THR A 10 -48.97 7.45 -12.80
C THR A 10 -47.46 7.22 -12.84
N PHE A 11 -46.79 7.23 -11.68
CA PHE A 11 -45.36 6.94 -11.58
C PHE A 11 -45.00 5.59 -12.26
N LYS A 12 -45.90 4.60 -12.16
CA LYS A 12 -45.80 3.30 -12.80
C LYS A 12 -45.79 3.41 -14.33
N ASP A 13 -46.62 4.22 -14.90
CA ASP A 13 -46.71 4.40 -16.36
C ASP A 13 -45.46 5.10 -16.90
N LYS A 14 -44.91 6.07 -16.15
CA LYS A 14 -43.64 6.75 -16.50
C LYS A 14 -42.47 5.76 -16.46
N LEU A 15 -42.41 4.89 -15.45
CA LEU A 15 -41.35 3.88 -15.30
C LEU A 15 -41.42 2.83 -16.41
N SER A 16 -42.65 2.36 -16.72
CA SER A 16 -42.88 1.37 -17.79
C SER A 16 -42.50 1.93 -19.16
N ASN A 17 -42.84 3.18 -19.43
CA ASN A 17 -42.49 3.84 -20.68
C ASN A 17 -40.96 4.04 -20.81
N LEU A 18 -40.29 4.45 -19.73
CA LEU A 18 -38.83 4.62 -19.69
C LEU A 18 -38.13 3.27 -19.92
N TYR A 19 -38.65 2.18 -19.33
CA TYR A 19 -38.14 0.84 -19.58
C TYR A 19 -38.32 0.41 -21.03
N ASN A 20 -39.54 0.58 -21.61
CA ASN A 20 -39.82 0.15 -22.97
C ASN A 20 -38.99 0.91 -24.02
N VAL A 21 -38.75 2.20 -23.82
CA VAL A 21 -37.94 3.01 -24.72
C VAL A 21 -36.44 2.71 -24.59
N HIS A 22 -35.96 2.37 -23.39
CA HIS A 22 -34.52 2.21 -23.12
C HIS A 22 -34.10 0.80 -22.71
N LYS A 23 -34.96 -0.24 -22.89
CA LYS A 23 -34.73 -1.62 -22.42
C LYS A 23 -33.36 -2.18 -22.81
N ILE A 24 -32.91 -1.94 -24.05
CA ILE A 24 -31.60 -2.43 -24.54
C ILE A 24 -30.47 -1.72 -23.77
N LYS A 25 -30.56 -0.42 -23.57
CA LYS A 25 -29.55 0.35 -22.83
C LYS A 25 -29.48 -0.09 -21.37
N ILE A 26 -30.62 -0.38 -20.75
CA ILE A 26 -30.71 -0.86 -19.36
C ILE A 26 -30.09 -2.27 -19.25
N ILE A 27 -30.35 -3.15 -20.21
CA ILE A 27 -29.76 -4.50 -20.24
C ILE A 27 -28.24 -4.42 -20.38
N ILE A 28 -27.74 -3.58 -21.30
CA ILE A 28 -26.28 -3.38 -21.48
C ILE A 28 -25.65 -2.84 -20.20
N LEU A 29 -26.29 -1.87 -19.54
CA LEU A 29 -25.80 -1.29 -18.30
C LEU A 29 -25.76 -2.32 -17.15
N LEU A 30 -26.78 -3.16 -17.02
CA LEU A 30 -26.80 -4.26 -16.06
C LEU A 30 -25.70 -5.28 -16.34
N PHE A 31 -25.51 -5.65 -17.60
CA PHE A 31 -24.47 -6.59 -17.99
C PHE A 31 -23.05 -6.07 -17.71
N THR A 32 -22.79 -4.79 -18.04
CA THR A 32 -21.52 -4.13 -17.69
C THR A 32 -21.30 -4.09 -16.19
N PHE A 33 -22.33 -3.78 -15.41
CA PHE A 33 -22.24 -3.77 -13.94
C PHE A 33 -21.89 -5.16 -13.38
N ILE A 34 -22.49 -6.21 -13.88
CA ILE A 34 -22.18 -7.60 -13.48
C ILE A 34 -20.72 -7.95 -13.81
N ILE A 35 -20.23 -7.58 -15.00
CA ILE A 35 -18.82 -7.81 -15.38
C ILE A 35 -17.87 -7.11 -14.42
N VAL A 36 -18.14 -5.84 -14.06
CA VAL A 36 -17.34 -5.08 -13.11
C VAL A 36 -17.31 -5.75 -11.72
N LEU A 37 -18.45 -6.27 -11.25
CA LEU A 37 -18.51 -7.00 -9.98
C LEU A 37 -17.67 -8.28 -10.02
N ILE A 38 -17.80 -9.08 -11.06
CA ILE A 38 -17.06 -10.35 -11.22
C ILE A 38 -15.54 -10.05 -11.28
N THR A 39 -15.12 -9.07 -12.07
CA THR A 39 -13.71 -8.70 -12.16
C THR A 39 -13.15 -8.19 -10.84
N SER A 40 -13.93 -7.40 -10.09
CA SER A 40 -13.55 -6.92 -8.76
C SER A 40 -13.33 -8.08 -7.77
N ILE A 41 -14.24 -9.05 -7.74
CA ILE A 41 -14.10 -10.24 -6.88
C ILE A 41 -12.85 -11.03 -7.26
N PHE A 42 -12.60 -11.22 -8.56
CA PHE A 42 -11.44 -11.97 -9.03
C PHE A 42 -10.11 -11.28 -8.64
N ILE A 43 -10.03 -9.96 -8.79
CA ILE A 43 -8.86 -9.17 -8.38
C ILE A 43 -8.64 -9.27 -6.86
N GLN A 44 -9.70 -9.17 -6.06
CA GLN A 44 -9.61 -9.30 -4.60
C GLN A 44 -9.11 -10.69 -4.18
N GLN A 45 -9.60 -11.76 -4.79
CA GLN A 45 -9.13 -13.12 -4.50
C GLN A 45 -7.65 -13.31 -4.87
N LYS A 46 -7.21 -12.78 -6.02
CA LYS A 46 -5.82 -12.82 -6.44
C LYS A 46 -4.92 -12.07 -5.45
N ASN A 47 -5.31 -10.87 -5.06
CA ASN A 47 -4.57 -10.08 -4.08
C ASN A 47 -4.50 -10.76 -2.72
N LYS A 48 -5.58 -11.39 -2.26
CA LYS A 48 -5.61 -12.14 -1.00
C LYS A 48 -4.66 -13.33 -1.04
N LYS A 49 -4.66 -14.13 -2.11
CA LYS A 49 -3.73 -15.25 -2.28
C LYS A 49 -2.27 -14.78 -2.29
N TYR A 50 -1.99 -13.69 -3.00
CA TYR A 50 -0.66 -13.10 -3.05
C TYR A 50 -0.21 -12.62 -1.66
N ASN A 51 -1.06 -11.88 -0.94
CA ASN A 51 -0.74 -11.40 0.41
C ASN A 51 -0.49 -12.56 1.38
N ASN A 52 -1.27 -13.65 1.30
CA ASN A 52 -1.06 -14.83 2.12
C ASN A 52 0.30 -15.49 1.82
N LEU A 53 0.68 -15.61 0.54
CA LEU A 53 1.99 -16.15 0.16
C LEU A 53 3.14 -15.32 0.75
N ILE A 54 3.04 -14.00 0.69
CA ILE A 54 4.05 -13.10 1.27
C ILE A 54 4.06 -13.19 2.79
N ALA A 55 2.89 -13.32 3.43
CA ALA A 55 2.78 -13.55 4.88
C ALA A 55 3.48 -14.85 5.29
N GLU A 56 3.25 -15.95 4.57
CA GLU A 56 3.91 -17.24 4.81
C GLU A 56 5.42 -17.13 4.70
N LYS A 57 5.93 -16.45 3.66
CA LYS A 57 7.37 -16.19 3.53
C LYS A 57 7.94 -15.40 4.71
N TYR A 58 7.20 -14.40 5.21
CA TYR A 58 7.61 -13.61 6.36
C TYR A 58 7.70 -14.46 7.63
N ILE A 59 6.70 -15.30 7.87
CA ILE A 59 6.69 -16.25 9.00
C ILE A 59 7.87 -17.23 8.88
N GLN A 60 8.11 -17.77 7.68
CA GLN A 60 9.21 -18.69 7.43
C GLN A 60 10.59 -18.02 7.63
N ALA A 61 10.73 -16.74 7.23
CA ALA A 61 11.94 -15.97 7.53
C ALA A 61 12.16 -15.81 9.03
N GLY A 62 11.10 -15.50 9.80
CA GLY A 62 11.14 -15.44 11.25
C GLY A 62 11.53 -16.77 11.89
N LEU A 63 11.00 -17.89 11.39
CA LEU A 63 11.39 -19.24 11.84
C LEU A 63 12.85 -19.51 11.55
N ASN A 64 13.36 -19.19 10.37
CA ASN A 64 14.77 -19.34 10.04
C ASN A 64 15.67 -18.51 10.97
N LEU A 65 15.25 -17.29 11.37
CA LEU A 65 15.98 -16.52 12.37
C LEU A 65 16.03 -17.23 13.73
N SER A 66 14.91 -17.80 14.19
CA SER A 66 14.88 -18.54 15.47
C SER A 66 15.76 -19.79 15.46
N LEU A 67 15.95 -20.38 14.28
CA LEU A 67 16.86 -21.52 14.05
C LEU A 67 18.31 -21.08 13.74
N ASN A 68 18.63 -19.79 13.89
CA ASN A 68 19.94 -19.19 13.57
C ASN A 68 20.38 -19.36 12.10
N LYS A 69 19.44 -19.58 11.19
CA LYS A 69 19.65 -19.68 9.73
C LYS A 69 19.54 -18.30 9.09
N LYS A 70 20.51 -17.41 9.40
CA LYS A 70 20.46 -15.99 9.00
C LYS A 70 20.43 -15.79 7.48
N ASN A 71 21.20 -16.60 6.72
CA ASN A 71 21.26 -16.46 5.26
C ASN A 71 19.95 -16.82 4.58
N GLU A 72 19.27 -17.88 5.04
CA GLU A 72 17.96 -18.28 4.54
C GLU A 72 16.88 -17.26 4.90
N ALA A 73 16.96 -16.71 6.12
CA ALA A 73 16.05 -15.64 6.53
C ALA A 73 16.25 -14.39 5.68
N LYS A 74 17.52 -13.95 5.47
CA LYS A 74 17.85 -12.82 4.60
C LYS A 74 17.26 -13.02 3.20
N LYS A 75 17.48 -14.16 2.58
CA LYS A 75 16.95 -14.45 1.23
C LYS A 75 15.43 -14.28 1.14
N LEU A 76 14.70 -14.78 2.14
CA LEU A 76 13.25 -14.63 2.18
C LEU A 76 12.82 -13.15 2.37
N PHE A 77 13.52 -12.41 3.23
CA PHE A 77 13.23 -10.97 3.39
C PHE A 77 13.55 -10.17 2.12
N ASP A 78 14.63 -10.51 1.40
CA ASP A 78 14.95 -9.92 0.10
C ASP A 78 13.79 -10.13 -0.90
N GLU A 79 13.31 -11.37 -1.01
CA GLU A 79 12.17 -11.70 -1.86
C GLU A 79 10.91 -10.93 -1.48
N ILE A 80 10.66 -10.73 -0.18
CA ILE A 80 9.52 -9.96 0.33
C ILE A 80 9.67 -8.48 -0.04
N ILE A 81 10.84 -7.89 0.12
CA ILE A 81 11.09 -6.48 -0.26
C ILE A 81 10.88 -6.29 -1.76
N LEU A 82 11.45 -7.18 -2.58
CA LEU A 82 11.32 -7.14 -4.04
C LEU A 82 9.90 -7.40 -4.53
N SER A 83 9.06 -8.06 -3.73
CA SER A 83 7.64 -8.26 -4.02
C SER A 83 6.83 -6.96 -4.01
N LYS A 84 7.37 -5.89 -3.42
CA LYS A 84 6.74 -4.59 -3.22
C LYS A 84 5.39 -4.67 -2.50
N ASN A 85 5.19 -5.69 -1.66
CA ASN A 85 4.01 -5.79 -0.83
C ASN A 85 4.01 -4.64 0.18
N LYS A 86 2.94 -3.82 0.19
CA LYS A 86 2.89 -2.58 0.99
C LYS A 86 3.11 -2.79 2.49
N PHE A 87 2.69 -3.91 3.03
CA PHE A 87 2.80 -4.20 4.46
C PHE A 87 4.09 -4.96 4.78
N TYR A 88 4.27 -6.12 4.16
CA TYR A 88 5.36 -7.03 4.53
C TYR A 88 6.74 -6.54 4.08
N SER A 89 6.84 -5.74 3.00
CA SER A 89 8.15 -5.23 2.56
C SER A 89 8.78 -4.27 3.58
N VAL A 90 7.96 -3.42 4.23
CA VAL A 90 8.44 -2.54 5.31
C VAL A 90 8.85 -3.34 6.53
N LEU A 91 8.09 -4.38 6.91
CA LEU A 91 8.43 -5.26 8.01
C LEU A 91 9.71 -6.06 7.74
N ALA A 92 9.90 -6.53 6.50
CA ALA A 92 11.11 -7.26 6.10
C ALA A 92 12.36 -6.38 6.19
N LEU A 93 12.31 -5.13 5.70
CA LEU A 93 13.41 -4.19 5.84
C LEU A 93 13.75 -3.90 7.32
N ASN A 94 12.73 -3.71 8.16
CA ASN A 94 12.94 -3.54 9.60
C ASN A 94 13.66 -4.76 10.19
N SER A 95 13.20 -5.97 9.86
CA SER A 95 13.82 -7.21 10.35
C SER A 95 15.29 -7.36 9.91
N ILE A 96 15.61 -7.00 8.66
CA ILE A 96 16.99 -6.99 8.15
C ILE A 96 17.89 -6.05 8.98
N ILE A 97 17.42 -4.84 9.22
CA ILE A 97 18.18 -3.81 9.97
C ILE A 97 18.33 -4.21 11.44
N GLU A 98 17.23 -4.58 12.11
CA GLU A 98 17.24 -4.94 13.54
C GLU A 98 18.08 -6.17 13.84
N LYS A 99 18.02 -7.18 12.99
CA LYS A 99 18.77 -8.44 13.15
C LYS A 99 20.17 -8.39 12.55
N LYS A 100 20.56 -7.24 11.99
CA LYS A 100 21.87 -7.03 11.34
C LYS A 100 22.18 -8.16 10.36
N LEU A 101 21.26 -8.41 9.43
CA LEU A 101 21.42 -9.50 8.45
C LEU A 101 22.30 -9.08 7.26
N ILE A 102 22.60 -7.78 7.16
CA ILE A 102 23.41 -7.16 6.12
C ILE A 102 24.30 -6.12 6.78
N ASP A 103 25.59 -6.20 6.51
CA ASP A 103 26.59 -5.23 6.98
C ASP A 103 26.90 -4.14 5.94
N ASN A 104 26.32 -4.26 4.73
CA ASN A 104 26.56 -3.33 3.62
C ASN A 104 25.49 -2.23 3.58
N ASP A 105 25.88 -1.01 3.94
CA ASP A 105 25.01 0.17 3.93
C ASP A 105 24.40 0.46 2.54
N ILE A 106 25.15 0.20 1.45
CA ILE A 106 24.67 0.44 0.09
C ILE A 106 23.49 -0.49 -0.21
N GLU A 107 23.55 -1.74 0.21
CA GLU A 107 22.47 -2.72 0.01
C GLU A 107 21.22 -2.30 0.80
N ILE A 108 21.37 -1.86 2.04
CA ILE A 108 20.25 -1.39 2.86
C ILE A 108 19.61 -0.12 2.27
N LEU A 109 20.43 0.83 1.78
CA LEU A 109 19.91 2.03 1.13
C LEU A 109 19.15 1.72 -0.15
N LYS A 110 19.58 0.71 -0.92
CA LYS A 110 18.86 0.23 -2.10
C LYS A 110 17.49 -0.36 -1.76
N TYR A 111 17.35 -1.00 -0.59
CA TYR A 111 16.02 -1.43 -0.13
C TYR A 111 15.13 -0.25 0.23
N PHE A 112 15.64 0.77 0.88
CA PHE A 112 14.88 1.99 1.10
C PHE A 112 14.40 2.61 -0.22
N GLU A 113 15.28 2.74 -1.20
CA GLU A 113 14.91 3.22 -2.54
C GLU A 113 13.83 2.35 -3.21
N THR A 114 13.94 1.02 -3.08
CA THR A 114 12.93 0.09 -3.60
C THR A 114 11.57 0.33 -2.98
N LEU A 115 11.52 0.61 -1.67
CA LEU A 115 10.28 0.89 -0.95
C LEU A 115 9.74 2.29 -1.24
N GLU A 116 10.60 3.30 -1.38
CA GLU A 116 10.21 4.66 -1.77
C GLU A 116 9.50 4.72 -3.13
N ASN A 117 9.77 3.76 -4.01
CA ASN A 117 9.09 3.60 -5.30
C ASN A 117 7.72 2.88 -5.21
N ILE A 118 7.26 2.52 -4.01
CA ILE A 118 5.92 1.97 -3.78
C ILE A 118 4.96 3.14 -3.50
N ASN A 119 3.80 3.11 -4.14
CA ASN A 119 2.77 4.11 -3.86
C ASN A 119 2.10 3.83 -2.50
N PHE A 120 2.74 4.29 -1.43
CA PHE A 120 2.20 4.30 -0.08
C PHE A 120 1.28 5.52 0.14
N ASP A 121 0.48 5.49 1.21
CA ASP A 121 -0.10 6.71 1.76
C ASP A 121 1.00 7.60 2.40
N ASN A 122 0.64 8.85 2.69
CA ASN A 122 1.60 9.83 3.21
C ASN A 122 2.18 9.39 4.56
N GLU A 123 1.40 8.72 5.41
CA GLU A 123 1.84 8.31 6.74
C GLU A 123 2.93 7.24 6.66
N VAL A 124 2.73 6.21 5.83
CA VAL A 124 3.73 5.15 5.63
C VAL A 124 4.97 5.66 4.90
N SER A 125 4.80 6.58 3.94
CA SER A 125 5.91 7.24 3.26
C SER A 125 6.77 8.04 4.25
N ASP A 126 6.14 8.79 5.14
CA ASP A 126 6.83 9.58 6.17
C ASP A 126 7.54 8.68 7.18
N LEU A 127 6.91 7.58 7.59
CA LEU A 127 7.54 6.57 8.44
C LEU A 127 8.81 6.00 7.78
N LEU A 128 8.74 5.70 6.49
CA LEU A 128 9.86 5.15 5.74
C LEU A 128 11.01 6.17 5.67
N ILE A 129 10.71 7.44 5.38
CA ILE A 129 11.69 8.54 5.37
C ILE A 129 12.31 8.70 6.77
N PHE A 130 11.51 8.68 7.82
CA PHE A 130 12.00 8.78 9.20
C PHE A 130 12.95 7.63 9.54
N LYS A 131 12.58 6.39 9.20
CA LYS A 131 13.45 5.21 9.40
C LYS A 131 14.75 5.29 8.60
N LYS A 132 14.69 5.75 7.34
CA LYS A 132 15.88 5.98 6.51
C LYS A 132 16.78 7.03 7.14
N ALA A 133 16.22 8.12 7.64
CA ALA A 133 16.96 9.16 8.33
C ALA A 133 17.68 8.61 9.57
N LEU A 134 16.97 7.86 10.44
CA LEU A 134 17.58 7.23 11.61
C LEU A 134 18.70 6.23 11.26
N TYR A 135 18.54 5.53 10.14
CA TYR A 135 19.59 4.64 9.64
C TYR A 135 20.81 5.43 9.19
N LEU A 136 20.62 6.48 8.38
CA LEU A 136 21.68 7.32 7.85
C LEU A 136 22.47 8.04 8.94
N LEU A 137 21.81 8.47 10.02
CA LEU A 137 22.47 9.11 11.18
C LEU A 137 23.51 8.19 11.83
N LYS A 138 23.40 6.88 11.69
CA LYS A 138 24.35 5.89 12.22
C LYS A 138 25.45 5.51 11.23
N THR A 139 25.47 6.09 10.05
CA THR A 139 26.44 5.85 8.99
C THR A 139 27.30 7.11 8.73
N SER A 140 28.23 7.01 7.79
CA SER A 140 29.00 8.17 7.30
C SER A 140 28.15 9.23 6.58
N LYS A 141 26.85 8.97 6.35
CA LYS A 141 25.88 9.85 5.67
C LYS A 141 24.96 10.60 6.64
N SER A 142 25.43 10.90 7.86
CA SER A 142 24.61 11.52 8.90
C SER A 142 23.98 12.85 8.48
N GLU A 143 24.67 13.66 7.67
CA GLU A 143 24.13 14.93 7.15
C GLU A 143 22.93 14.71 6.20
N GLU A 144 22.93 13.65 5.41
CA GLU A 144 21.75 13.28 4.61
C GLU A 144 20.58 12.89 5.51
N GLY A 145 20.85 12.17 6.60
CA GLY A 145 19.84 11.79 7.60
C GLY A 145 19.20 13.02 8.26
N LYS A 146 20.00 14.01 8.67
CA LYS A 146 19.50 15.29 9.23
C LYS A 146 18.59 16.01 8.25
N LYS A 147 19.00 16.14 6.99
CA LYS A 147 18.17 16.77 5.95
C LYS A 147 16.80 16.09 5.76
N LEU A 148 16.74 14.76 5.85
CA LEU A 148 15.48 14.05 5.78
C LEU A 148 14.57 14.37 6.97
N LEU A 149 15.12 14.47 8.19
CA LEU A 149 14.36 14.87 9.39
C LEU A 149 13.86 16.32 9.27
N GLU A 150 14.71 17.25 8.84
CA GLU A 150 14.31 18.63 8.58
C GLU A 150 13.17 18.75 7.58
N ASN A 151 13.16 17.91 6.52
CA ASN A 151 12.08 17.88 5.55
C ASN A 151 10.76 17.37 6.18
N LEU A 152 10.82 16.38 7.07
CA LEU A 152 9.64 15.92 7.82
C LEU A 152 9.08 17.01 8.73
N ILE A 153 9.95 17.81 9.36
CA ILE A 153 9.56 18.94 10.19
C ILE A 153 8.88 20.03 9.35
N LYS A 154 9.51 20.42 8.22
CA LYS A 154 9.01 21.48 7.32
C LYS A 154 7.64 21.18 6.74
N LYS A 155 7.35 19.92 6.39
CA LYS A 155 6.06 19.52 5.84
C LYS A 155 5.00 19.19 6.89
N ASP A 156 5.27 19.48 8.15
CA ASP A 156 4.39 19.20 9.29
C ASP A 156 3.93 17.75 9.35
N SER A 157 4.86 16.83 9.10
CA SER A 157 4.62 15.41 9.14
C SER A 157 4.16 14.95 10.52
N ARG A 158 3.45 13.86 10.59
CA ARG A 158 3.09 13.15 11.83
C ARG A 158 4.32 12.78 12.70
N PHE A 159 5.49 12.66 12.05
CA PHE A 159 6.79 12.37 12.69
C PHE A 159 7.58 13.64 13.08
N LYS A 160 7.00 14.83 12.93
CA LYS A 160 7.66 16.11 13.21
C LYS A 160 8.29 16.14 14.60
N PHE A 161 7.52 15.89 15.66
CA PHE A 161 8.01 15.94 17.03
C PHE A 161 9.16 14.95 17.29
N LEU A 162 9.04 13.72 16.76
CA LEU A 162 10.11 12.73 16.85
C LEU A 162 11.36 13.16 16.06
N ALA A 163 11.17 13.80 14.90
CA ALA A 163 12.28 14.32 14.09
C ALA A 163 13.00 15.49 14.80
N GLU A 164 12.26 16.39 15.42
CA GLU A 164 12.80 17.48 16.24
C GLU A 164 13.62 16.94 17.42
N GLU A 165 13.08 15.95 18.15
CA GLU A 165 13.78 15.32 19.28
C GLU A 165 15.10 14.67 18.84
N VAL A 166 15.11 13.98 17.69
CA VAL A 166 16.32 13.31 17.17
C VAL A 166 17.40 14.31 16.72
N ILE A 167 17.01 15.49 16.21
CA ILE A 167 17.99 16.51 15.77
C ILE A 167 18.60 17.26 16.97
N THR A 168 17.84 17.41 18.06
CA THR A 168 18.28 18.17 19.24
C THR A 168 19.13 17.35 20.21
N ASN A 169 19.10 16.02 20.16
CA ASN A 169 19.90 15.09 20.96
C ASN A 169 21.19 14.68 20.25
#